data_448e1036fdaee90c2d45695f375488e5
#
_entry.id   448e1036fdaee90c2d45695f375488e5
#
_cell.length_a   1.000
_cell.length_b   1.000
_cell.length_c   1.000
_cell.angle_alpha   90.00
_cell.angle_beta   90.00
_cell.angle_gamma   90.00
#
_symmetry.space_group_name_H-M   'P 1'
#
loop_
_entity.id
_entity.type
_entity.pdbx_description
1 polymer ?
#
loop_
_entity_poly.entity_id
_entity_poly.type
_entity_poly.pdbx_seq_one_letter_code
_entity_poly.pdbx_strand_id
1 'polypeptide(L)'
;MSSLKLGDKAPNFDAETSEGKINLYDYLGDSWGILFSHPADYTPVCTTELGTAAKYKAEFDKRNTKMIALSVDGVESHKEWIKDINETQNTTVNFPIIADEDRKVSDLYDMIHPNANDTLTVRSVYIIGPDKAIKLILTYPASTGRNFDELLRVIDSLQ
;
A
#
# COMPACT_ATOMS: atom_id res chain seq x y z
N MET A 1 8.62 -9.13 19.32
CA MET A 1 8.36 -9.02 17.88
C MET A 1 9.52 -8.35 17.18
N SER A 2 10.03 -8.97 16.16
CA SER A 2 11.09 -8.36 15.35
C SER A 2 10.45 -7.47 14.27
N SER A 3 10.91 -6.23 14.18
CA SER A 3 10.52 -5.36 13.08
C SER A 3 11.26 -5.75 11.81
N LEU A 4 10.63 -5.54 10.66
CA LEU A 4 11.26 -5.77 9.37
C LEU A 4 12.34 -4.72 9.12
N LYS A 5 13.40 -5.12 8.46
CA LYS A 5 14.56 -4.27 8.16
C LYS A 5 14.89 -4.32 6.68
N LEU A 6 15.65 -3.34 6.24
CA LEU A 6 16.15 -3.32 4.86
C LEU A 6 16.96 -4.59 4.59
N GLY A 7 16.70 -5.20 3.44
CA GLY A 7 17.35 -6.45 3.06
C GLY A 7 16.61 -7.71 3.49
N ASP A 8 15.68 -7.61 4.46
CA ASP A 8 14.86 -8.74 4.85
C ASP A 8 13.95 -9.17 3.71
N LYS A 9 13.63 -10.46 3.63
CA LYS A 9 12.57 -10.92 2.71
C LYS A 9 11.24 -10.33 3.15
N ALA A 10 10.53 -9.72 2.21
CA ALA A 10 9.17 -9.27 2.48
C ALA A 10 8.30 -10.51 2.74
N PRO A 11 7.57 -10.57 3.88
CA PRO A 11 6.71 -11.72 4.15
C PRO A 11 5.67 -11.91 3.05
N ASN A 12 5.56 -13.14 2.54
CA ASN A 12 4.49 -13.49 1.61
C ASN A 12 3.19 -13.69 2.37
N PHE A 13 2.07 -13.47 1.71
CA PHE A 13 0.75 -13.66 2.33
C PHE A 13 -0.32 -13.83 1.27
N ASP A 14 -1.45 -14.42 1.69
CA ASP A 14 -2.70 -14.43 0.94
C ASP A 14 -3.63 -13.41 1.58
N ALA A 15 -4.36 -12.65 0.78
CA ALA A 15 -5.29 -11.64 1.31
C ALA A 15 -6.46 -11.40 0.39
N GLU A 16 -7.61 -11.08 0.98
CA GLU A 16 -8.76 -10.58 0.24
C GLU A 16 -8.52 -9.12 -0.12
N THR A 17 -8.87 -8.75 -1.34
CA THR A 17 -8.69 -7.38 -1.82
C THR A 17 -9.94 -6.91 -2.56
N SER A 18 -9.95 -5.63 -2.93
CA SER A 18 -10.99 -5.06 -3.80
C SER A 18 -11.06 -5.74 -5.18
N GLU A 19 -10.02 -6.47 -5.57
CA GLU A 19 -9.95 -7.19 -6.86
C GLU A 19 -9.98 -8.70 -6.69
N GLY A 20 -10.37 -9.21 -5.51
CA GLY A 20 -10.41 -10.63 -5.20
C GLY A 20 -9.23 -11.07 -4.34
N LYS A 21 -9.11 -12.37 -4.14
CA LYS A 21 -8.03 -12.93 -3.32
C LYS A 21 -6.71 -12.92 -4.10
N ILE A 22 -5.63 -12.46 -3.46
CA ILE A 22 -4.30 -12.46 -4.05
C ILE A 22 -3.27 -13.06 -3.11
N ASN A 23 -2.17 -13.54 -3.71
CA ASN A 23 -0.94 -13.89 -3.00
C ASN A 23 0.10 -12.83 -3.40
N LEU A 24 0.80 -12.25 -2.43
CA LEU A 24 1.71 -11.12 -2.71
C LEU A 24 2.79 -11.48 -3.74
N TYR A 25 3.48 -12.61 -3.55
CA TYR A 25 4.58 -12.98 -4.45
C TYR A 25 4.07 -13.26 -5.87
N ASP A 26 2.92 -13.91 -5.99
CA ASP A 26 2.32 -14.17 -7.29
C ASP A 26 1.88 -12.87 -7.96
N TYR A 27 1.31 -11.95 -7.18
CA TYR A 27 0.90 -10.65 -7.70
C TYR A 27 2.08 -9.85 -8.23
N LEU A 28 3.18 -9.82 -7.48
CA LEU A 28 4.38 -9.07 -7.88
C LEU A 28 5.13 -9.73 -9.03
N GLY A 29 5.21 -11.07 -9.05
CA GLY A 29 6.00 -11.77 -10.06
C GLY A 29 7.44 -11.28 -10.06
N ASP A 30 7.94 -10.88 -11.21
CA ASP A 30 9.31 -10.35 -11.37
C ASP A 30 9.37 -8.82 -11.29
N SER A 31 8.27 -8.17 -10.94
CA SER A 31 8.25 -6.70 -10.85
C SER A 31 8.65 -6.22 -9.46
N TRP A 32 8.99 -4.92 -9.38
CA TRP A 32 9.08 -4.21 -8.12
C TRP A 32 7.68 -4.04 -7.55
N GLY A 33 7.59 -3.86 -6.24
CA GLY A 33 6.32 -3.67 -5.57
C GLY A 33 6.36 -2.52 -4.56
N ILE A 34 5.24 -1.83 -4.43
CA ILE A 34 5.02 -0.86 -3.37
C ILE A 34 3.79 -1.29 -2.60
N LEU A 35 4.00 -1.68 -1.34
CA LEU A 35 2.93 -1.99 -0.40
C LEU A 35 2.79 -0.82 0.55
N PHE A 36 1.61 -0.20 0.57
CA PHE A 36 1.40 0.96 1.42
C PHE A 36 0.06 0.88 2.15
N SER A 37 0.06 1.31 3.41
CA SER A 37 -1.12 1.29 4.26
C SER A 37 -1.72 2.68 4.41
N HIS A 38 -3.02 2.73 4.71
CA HIS A 38 -3.72 3.96 5.07
C HIS A 38 -4.60 3.66 6.29
N PRO A 39 -4.86 4.67 7.17
CA PRO A 39 -5.58 4.42 8.41
C PRO A 39 -7.02 3.94 8.22
N ALA A 40 -7.76 4.56 7.32
CA ALA A 40 -9.17 4.19 7.11
C ALA A 40 -9.66 4.72 5.77
N ASP A 41 -10.61 3.97 5.16
CA ASP A 41 -11.30 4.44 3.97
C ASP A 41 -12.12 5.70 4.28
N TYR A 42 -12.45 6.48 3.24
CA TYR A 42 -13.31 7.66 3.30
C TYR A 42 -12.76 8.87 4.05
N THR A 43 -11.51 8.81 4.54
CA THR A 43 -10.90 10.00 5.14
C THR A 43 -10.39 10.94 4.04
N PRO A 44 -10.38 12.27 4.26
CA PRO A 44 -9.96 13.22 3.21
C PRO A 44 -8.52 13.00 2.74
N VAL A 45 -7.58 12.81 3.66
CA VAL A 45 -6.17 12.59 3.30
C VAL A 45 -6.01 11.29 2.52
N CYS A 46 -6.66 10.21 2.96
CA CYS A 46 -6.57 8.92 2.27
C CYS A 46 -7.20 8.98 0.88
N THR A 47 -8.34 9.64 0.74
CA THR A 47 -9.03 9.78 -0.55
C THR A 47 -8.15 10.53 -1.55
N THR A 48 -7.57 11.65 -1.15
CA THR A 48 -6.66 12.43 -2.01
C THR A 48 -5.42 11.62 -2.36
N GLU A 49 -4.86 10.93 -1.38
CA GLU A 49 -3.63 10.16 -1.54
C GLU A 49 -3.79 9.00 -2.52
N LEU A 50 -4.87 8.22 -2.39
CA LEU A 50 -5.10 7.10 -3.30
C LEU A 50 -5.48 7.58 -4.69
N GLY A 51 -6.20 8.69 -4.80
CA GLY A 51 -6.47 9.32 -6.10
C GLY A 51 -5.18 9.74 -6.80
N THR A 52 -4.25 10.33 -6.06
CA THR A 52 -2.92 10.70 -6.58
C THR A 52 -2.15 9.46 -6.99
N ALA A 53 -2.14 8.42 -6.18
CA ALA A 53 -1.47 7.16 -6.50
C ALA A 53 -2.01 6.57 -7.81
N ALA A 54 -3.33 6.59 -8.00
CA ALA A 54 -3.95 6.08 -9.22
C ALA A 54 -3.50 6.88 -10.45
N LYS A 55 -3.36 8.19 -10.33
CA LYS A 55 -2.87 9.04 -11.42
C LYS A 55 -1.41 8.75 -11.77
N TYR A 56 -0.62 8.28 -10.81
CA TYR A 56 0.79 7.97 -11.01
C TYR A 56 1.03 6.55 -11.50
N LYS A 57 -0.02 5.73 -11.64
CA LYS A 57 0.15 4.30 -11.98
C LYS A 57 0.96 4.10 -13.27
N ALA A 58 0.70 4.91 -14.29
CA ALA A 58 1.43 4.79 -15.56
C ALA A 58 2.93 5.01 -15.37
N GLU A 59 3.33 5.93 -14.48
CA GLU A 59 4.73 6.18 -14.18
C GLU A 59 5.37 5.01 -13.43
N PHE A 60 4.64 4.38 -12.52
CA PHE A 60 5.11 3.17 -11.85
C PHE A 60 5.17 1.99 -12.81
N ASP A 61 4.19 1.85 -13.71
CA ASP A 61 4.19 0.78 -14.73
C ASP A 61 5.43 0.87 -15.63
N LYS A 62 5.82 2.08 -16.03
CA LYS A 62 7.04 2.30 -16.82
C LYS A 62 8.30 1.79 -16.13
N ARG A 63 8.27 1.75 -14.80
CA ARG A 63 9.38 1.31 -13.96
C ARG A 63 9.24 -0.13 -13.47
N ASN A 64 8.33 -0.88 -14.11
CA ASN A 64 8.04 -2.28 -13.74
C ASN A 64 7.70 -2.40 -12.25
N THR A 65 6.87 -1.49 -11.76
CA THR A 65 6.50 -1.40 -10.34
C THR A 65 4.99 -1.52 -10.17
N LYS A 66 4.55 -2.46 -9.34
CA LYS A 66 3.13 -2.65 -9.00
C LYS A 66 2.83 -2.06 -7.64
N MET A 67 1.64 -1.49 -7.50
CA MET A 67 1.18 -0.95 -6.23
C MET A 67 0.12 -1.84 -5.61
N ILE A 68 0.08 -1.89 -4.28
CA ILE A 68 -0.97 -2.54 -3.52
C ILE A 68 -1.18 -1.75 -2.23
N ALA A 69 -2.42 -1.38 -1.96
CA ALA A 69 -2.77 -0.62 -0.77
C ALA A 69 -3.38 -1.54 0.29
N LEU A 70 -3.44 -1.08 1.54
CA LEU A 70 -3.96 -1.86 2.65
C LEU A 70 -4.61 -0.97 3.70
N SER A 71 -5.75 -1.37 4.22
CA SER A 71 -6.29 -0.88 5.48
C SER A 71 -7.06 -2.00 6.18
N VAL A 72 -7.50 -1.75 7.42
CA VAL A 72 -8.27 -2.73 8.19
C VAL A 72 -9.76 -2.73 7.84
N ASP A 73 -10.19 -1.88 6.92
CA ASP A 73 -11.57 -1.86 6.42
C ASP A 73 -11.85 -3.08 5.54
N GLY A 74 -13.13 -3.42 5.38
CA GLY A 74 -13.54 -4.61 4.64
C GLY A 74 -13.59 -4.39 3.12
N VAL A 75 -13.76 -5.49 2.39
CA VAL A 75 -13.79 -5.49 0.91
C VAL A 75 -14.89 -4.58 0.38
N GLU A 76 -16.09 -4.65 0.95
CA GLU A 76 -17.21 -3.82 0.47
C GLU A 76 -16.95 -2.33 0.69
N SER A 77 -16.35 -1.97 1.82
CA SER A 77 -15.94 -0.59 2.08
C SER A 77 -14.95 -0.13 1.01
N HIS A 78 -13.94 -0.93 0.69
CA HIS A 78 -12.96 -0.60 -0.36
C HIS A 78 -13.62 -0.40 -1.71
N LYS A 79 -14.53 -1.27 -2.10
CA LYS A 79 -15.21 -1.18 -3.40
C LYS A 79 -16.05 0.10 -3.52
N GLU A 80 -16.80 0.42 -2.48
CA GLU A 80 -17.62 1.64 -2.47
C GLU A 80 -16.73 2.90 -2.44
N TRP A 81 -15.66 2.87 -1.67
CA TRP A 81 -14.74 3.98 -1.58
C TRP A 81 -14.00 4.22 -2.91
N ILE A 82 -13.64 3.16 -3.62
CA ILE A 82 -13.02 3.29 -4.95
C ILE A 82 -13.92 4.08 -5.88
N LYS A 83 -15.22 3.81 -5.87
CA LYS A 83 -16.19 4.59 -6.69
C LYS A 83 -16.15 6.07 -6.32
N ASP A 84 -16.10 6.37 -5.04
CA ASP A 84 -16.03 7.73 -4.52
C ASP A 84 -14.72 8.42 -4.92
N ILE A 85 -13.59 7.73 -4.79
CA ILE A 85 -12.29 8.25 -5.22
C ILE A 85 -12.31 8.56 -6.72
N ASN A 86 -12.79 7.63 -7.52
CA ASN A 86 -12.84 7.80 -8.99
C ASN A 86 -13.64 9.03 -9.37
N GLU A 87 -14.76 9.26 -8.70
CA GLU A 87 -15.63 10.42 -8.97
C GLU A 87 -15.02 11.72 -8.47
N THR A 88 -14.58 11.77 -7.19
CA THR A 88 -14.11 13.01 -6.56
C THR A 88 -12.73 13.43 -7.02
N GLN A 89 -11.87 12.50 -7.38
CA GLN A 89 -10.49 12.77 -7.80
C GLN A 89 -10.31 12.70 -9.32
N ASN A 90 -11.37 12.44 -10.05
CA ASN A 90 -11.37 12.34 -11.51
C ASN A 90 -10.28 11.37 -12.02
N THR A 91 -10.30 10.15 -11.52
CA THR A 91 -9.33 9.11 -11.85
C THR A 91 -9.98 7.74 -11.79
N THR A 92 -9.19 6.69 -12.03
CA THR A 92 -9.62 5.29 -11.86
C THR A 92 -8.60 4.58 -10.99
N VAL A 93 -9.02 4.14 -9.81
CA VAL A 93 -8.17 3.31 -8.95
C VAL A 93 -8.03 1.95 -9.62
N ASN A 94 -6.81 1.61 -10.01
CA ASN A 94 -6.50 0.45 -10.83
C ASN A 94 -5.43 -0.45 -10.20
N PHE A 95 -5.41 -0.50 -8.88
CA PHE A 95 -4.58 -1.41 -8.09
C PHE A 95 -5.42 -1.96 -6.93
N PRO A 96 -5.09 -3.16 -6.41
CA PRO A 96 -5.89 -3.75 -5.34
C PRO A 96 -5.69 -3.05 -3.99
N ILE A 97 -6.74 -3.04 -3.18
CA ILE A 97 -6.70 -2.59 -1.80
C ILE A 97 -6.99 -3.80 -0.91
N ILE A 98 -6.03 -4.17 -0.07
CA ILE A 98 -6.17 -5.31 0.84
C ILE A 98 -7.17 -4.97 1.95
N ALA A 99 -8.11 -5.88 2.20
CA ALA A 99 -9.06 -5.80 3.31
C ALA A 99 -8.49 -6.61 4.47
N ASP A 100 -7.76 -5.97 5.36
CA ASP A 100 -7.05 -6.62 6.46
C ASP A 100 -7.83 -6.53 7.78
N GLU A 101 -9.08 -6.98 7.76
CA GLU A 101 -9.99 -6.86 8.91
C GLU A 101 -9.46 -7.58 10.15
N ASP A 102 -8.77 -8.70 9.98
CA ASP A 102 -8.17 -9.47 11.08
C ASP A 102 -6.76 -8.98 11.44
N ARG A 103 -6.25 -7.98 10.76
CA ARG A 103 -4.93 -7.36 10.96
C ARG A 103 -3.75 -8.31 10.76
N LYS A 104 -3.96 -9.39 10.04
CA LYS A 104 -2.92 -10.38 9.79
C LYS A 104 -1.72 -9.79 9.03
N VAL A 105 -1.99 -9.11 7.91
CA VAL A 105 -0.94 -8.51 7.10
C VAL A 105 -0.33 -7.30 7.81
N SER A 106 -1.17 -6.49 8.46
CA SER A 106 -0.71 -5.33 9.24
C SER A 106 0.28 -5.75 10.33
N ASP A 107 0.02 -6.86 11.01
CA ASP A 107 0.93 -7.38 12.04
C ASP A 107 2.22 -7.92 11.42
N LEU A 108 2.14 -8.62 10.28
CA LEU A 108 3.32 -9.12 9.59
C LEU A 108 4.29 -8.00 9.20
N TYR A 109 3.75 -6.84 8.79
CA TYR A 109 4.52 -5.71 8.29
C TYR A 109 4.68 -4.59 9.31
N ASP A 110 4.29 -4.83 10.57
CA ASP A 110 4.43 -3.84 11.66
C ASP A 110 3.79 -2.49 11.30
N MET A 111 2.59 -2.55 10.75
CA MET A 111 1.87 -1.35 10.27
C MET A 111 0.97 -0.71 11.32
N ILE A 112 0.79 -1.36 12.46
CA ILE A 112 0.00 -0.82 13.58
C ILE A 112 0.97 -0.37 14.64
N HIS A 113 0.93 0.93 14.96
CA HIS A 113 1.78 1.53 15.97
C HIS A 113 0.91 1.92 17.16
N PRO A 114 0.94 1.16 18.28
CA PRO A 114 -0.01 1.34 19.39
C PRO A 114 -0.03 2.75 19.98
N ASN A 115 1.12 3.44 19.97
CA ASN A 115 1.18 4.80 20.50
C ASN A 115 0.53 5.83 19.59
N ALA A 116 0.33 5.50 18.30
CA ALA A 116 -0.42 6.34 17.36
C ALA A 116 -1.89 5.93 17.36
N ASN A 117 -2.16 4.63 17.18
CA ASN A 117 -3.49 4.03 17.23
C ASN A 117 -3.30 2.52 17.34
N ASP A 118 -4.00 1.86 18.25
CA ASP A 118 -3.82 0.42 18.48
C ASP A 118 -4.71 -0.45 17.60
N THR A 119 -5.57 0.12 16.78
CA THR A 119 -6.51 -0.62 15.93
C THR A 119 -6.39 -0.32 14.43
N LEU A 120 -5.82 0.84 14.07
CA LEU A 120 -5.68 1.27 12.68
C LEU A 120 -4.23 1.29 12.24
N THR A 121 -3.99 1.04 10.96
CA THR A 121 -2.65 1.14 10.39
C THR A 121 -2.21 2.61 10.29
N VAL A 122 -0.90 2.83 10.41
CA VAL A 122 -0.29 4.12 10.07
C VAL A 122 -0.04 4.18 8.56
N ARG A 123 0.53 5.27 8.06
CA ARG A 123 0.86 5.41 6.64
C ARG A 123 2.26 4.88 6.37
N SER A 124 2.38 3.55 6.27
CA SER A 124 3.65 2.90 5.95
C SER A 124 3.81 2.72 4.45
N VAL A 125 5.06 2.67 4.01
CA VAL A 125 5.41 2.32 2.63
C VAL A 125 6.55 1.32 2.68
N TYR A 126 6.39 0.20 1.97
CA TYR A 126 7.45 -0.79 1.77
C TYR A 126 7.69 -0.91 0.27
N ILE A 127 8.93 -0.64 -0.15
CA ILE A 127 9.35 -0.91 -1.54
C ILE A 127 10.07 -2.26 -1.55
N ILE A 128 9.58 -3.15 -2.40
CA ILE A 128 10.03 -4.54 -2.48
C ILE A 128 10.64 -4.76 -3.86
N GLY A 129 11.85 -5.26 -3.90
CA GLY A 129 12.54 -5.54 -5.16
C GLY A 129 12.08 -6.85 -5.83
N PRO A 130 12.54 -7.12 -7.06
CA PRO A 130 12.20 -8.36 -7.76
C PRO A 130 12.65 -9.62 -7.03
N ASP A 131 13.69 -9.51 -6.20
CA ASP A 131 14.18 -10.59 -5.35
C ASP A 131 13.34 -10.79 -4.08
N LYS A 132 12.27 -10.03 -3.92
CA LYS A 132 11.38 -10.00 -2.75
C LYS A 132 12.03 -9.44 -1.50
N ALA A 133 13.19 -8.81 -1.62
CA ALA A 133 13.82 -8.13 -0.48
C ALA A 133 13.26 -6.72 -0.31
N ILE A 134 13.15 -6.29 0.95
CA ILE A 134 12.70 -4.93 1.28
C ILE A 134 13.83 -3.95 0.98
N LYS A 135 13.56 -2.95 0.15
CA LYS A 135 14.54 -1.96 -0.29
C LYS A 135 14.35 -0.59 0.36
N LEU A 136 13.15 -0.29 0.83
CA LEU A 136 12.82 0.97 1.50
C LEU A 136 11.68 0.75 2.47
N ILE A 137 11.75 1.44 3.61
CA ILE A 137 10.66 1.49 4.58
C ILE A 137 10.47 2.96 4.97
N LEU A 138 9.25 3.47 4.80
CA LEU A 138 8.85 4.80 5.26
C LEU A 138 7.62 4.70 6.14
N THR A 139 7.55 5.50 7.19
CA THR A 139 6.38 5.54 8.07
C THR A 139 6.02 6.99 8.35
N TYR A 140 4.76 7.32 8.09
CA TYR A 140 4.20 8.66 8.31
C TYR A 140 3.07 8.58 9.31
N PRO A 141 2.84 9.62 10.12
CA PRO A 141 1.65 9.68 10.96
C PRO A 141 0.38 9.80 10.09
N ALA A 142 -0.75 9.41 10.65
CA ALA A 142 -2.03 9.37 9.93
C ALA A 142 -2.39 10.73 9.30
N SER A 143 -1.94 11.83 9.90
CA SER A 143 -2.25 13.19 9.46
C SER A 143 -1.43 13.64 8.24
N THR A 144 -0.39 12.90 7.85
CA THR A 144 0.56 13.33 6.83
C THR A 144 0.46 12.43 5.60
N GLY A 145 0.00 13.00 4.48
CA GLY A 145 -0.04 12.30 3.20
C GLY A 145 1.36 12.09 2.62
N ARG A 146 1.52 11.02 1.85
CA ARG A 146 2.80 10.66 1.25
C ARG A 146 3.02 11.42 -0.05
N ASN A 147 4.29 11.62 -0.43
CA ASN A 147 4.68 12.25 -1.67
C ASN A 147 5.07 11.17 -2.69
N PHE A 148 4.24 10.96 -3.70
CA PHE A 148 4.49 9.93 -4.71
C PHE A 148 5.62 10.29 -5.67
N ASP A 149 5.94 11.58 -5.86
CA ASP A 149 7.13 11.97 -6.61
C ASP A 149 8.41 11.47 -5.92
N GLU A 150 8.44 11.52 -4.60
CA GLU A 150 9.57 10.96 -3.83
C GLU A 150 9.67 9.45 -4.02
N LEU A 151 8.54 8.73 -4.07
CA LEU A 151 8.56 7.30 -4.32
C LEU A 151 9.10 6.98 -5.71
N LEU A 152 8.75 7.77 -6.72
CA LEU A 152 9.32 7.64 -8.06
C LEU A 152 10.82 7.88 -8.05
N ARG A 153 11.27 8.93 -7.36
CA ARG A 153 12.69 9.24 -7.24
C ARG A 153 13.46 8.07 -6.61
N VAL A 154 12.91 7.49 -5.54
CA VAL A 154 13.55 6.37 -4.86
C VAL A 154 13.60 5.14 -5.75
N ILE A 155 12.50 4.81 -6.44
CA ILE A 155 12.48 3.69 -7.39
C ILE A 155 13.56 3.86 -8.45
N ASP A 156 13.68 5.05 -9.03
CA ASP A 156 14.71 5.34 -10.03
C ASP A 156 16.12 5.16 -9.43
N SER A 157 16.31 5.58 -8.20
CA SER A 157 17.60 5.42 -7.50
C SER A 157 17.95 3.96 -7.24
N LEU A 158 16.94 3.11 -6.97
CA LEU A 158 17.15 1.69 -6.64
C LEU A 158 17.33 0.80 -7.88
N GLN A 159 16.84 1.24 -9.01
CA GLN A 159 16.96 0.51 -10.28
C GLN A 159 18.28 0.87 -11.06
#